data_c4f1f3c9abec5915675ce7126fe473c0
#
_entry.id   c4f1f3c9abec5915675ce7126fe473c0
#
_cell.length_a   1.000
_cell.length_b   1.000
_cell.length_c   1.000
_cell.angle_alpha   90.00
_cell.angle_beta   90.00
_cell.angle_gamma   90.00
#
_symmetry.space_group_name_H-M   'P 1'
#
loop_
_entity.id
_entity.type
_entity.pdbx_description
1 polymer ?
#
loop_
_entity_poly.entity_id
_entity_poly.type
_entity_poly.pdbx_seq_one_letter_code
_entity_poly.pdbx_strand_id
1 'polypeptide(L)'
;MKPINIIDLNRSYRVFIMYLAGLLMFAVVTVYFFFLTSSHEMVLLNAKVKQTDQLVAIRNDINNSFEVILMRMQQLSQYSKMNSEELNNQNTLLNDIQENNQHILDKLQSNPYPLKSFDLYKKLSNHIATIANVKDSLFTTRFQIESLRSQLESCNKINKAAASKLSGRFSHY
;
A
#
# COMPACT_ATOMS: atom_id res chain seq x y z
N MET A 1 76.23 24.83 45.97
CA MET A 1 74.84 25.01 45.61
C MET A 1 74.77 26.21 44.69
N LYS A 2 74.28 26.04 43.39
CA LYS A 2 74.09 27.17 42.52
C LYS A 2 72.87 27.97 43.03
N PRO A 3 72.93 29.31 43.07
CA PRO A 3 71.79 30.14 43.48
C PRO A 3 70.72 29.95 42.50
N ILE A 4 69.48 29.54 42.94
CA ILE A 4 68.27 29.44 42.11
C ILE A 4 67.89 30.83 41.71
N ASN A 5 68.03 31.13 40.41
CA ASN A 5 67.68 32.44 39.84
C ASN A 5 66.15 32.59 39.85
N ILE A 6 65.61 33.33 40.80
CA ILE A 6 64.15 33.54 41.02
C ILE A 6 63.47 34.07 39.77
N ILE A 7 64.19 34.80 38.90
CA ILE A 7 63.68 35.41 37.66
C ILE A 7 63.40 34.32 36.63
N ASP A 8 64.30 33.34 36.48
CA ASP A 8 64.13 32.23 35.54
C ASP A 8 63.04 31.25 36.01
N LEU A 9 62.92 31.04 37.31
CA LEU A 9 61.90 30.24 37.92
C LEU A 9 60.50 30.87 37.64
N ASN A 10 60.36 32.17 37.81
CA ASN A 10 59.12 32.88 37.64
C ASN A 10 58.72 32.97 36.12
N ARG A 11 59.68 32.98 35.22
CA ARG A 11 59.48 32.89 33.77
C ARG A 11 59.00 31.53 33.35
N SER A 12 59.60 30.44 33.83
CA SER A 12 59.21 29.06 33.55
C SER A 12 57.80 28.76 34.12
N TYR A 13 57.51 29.29 35.30
CA TYR A 13 56.19 29.15 35.88
C TYR A 13 55.06 29.83 35.09
N ARG A 14 55.32 31.04 34.57
CA ARG A 14 54.37 31.73 33.70
C ARG A 14 54.14 30.97 32.39
N VAL A 15 55.19 30.46 31.77
CA VAL A 15 55.08 29.65 30.55
C VAL A 15 54.29 28.37 30.82
N PHE A 16 54.54 27.69 31.93
CA PHE A 16 53.79 26.48 32.36
C PHE A 16 52.30 26.79 32.54
N ILE A 17 51.95 27.89 33.22
CA ILE A 17 50.55 28.31 33.40
C ILE A 17 49.89 28.59 32.09
N MET A 18 50.56 29.26 31.12
CA MET A 18 50.02 29.52 29.80
C MET A 18 49.72 28.21 29.03
N TYR A 19 50.62 27.23 29.07
CA TYR A 19 50.38 25.95 28.42
C TYR A 19 49.24 25.16 29.10
N LEU A 20 49.16 25.18 30.43
CA LEU A 20 48.12 24.56 31.20
C LEU A 20 46.74 25.20 30.88
N ALA A 21 46.68 26.55 30.83
CA ALA A 21 45.44 27.25 30.45
C ALA A 21 45.05 26.96 29.01
N GLY A 22 45.98 26.89 28.07
CA GLY A 22 45.74 26.51 26.68
C GLY A 22 45.19 25.09 26.55
N LEU A 23 45.75 24.15 27.29
CA LEU A 23 45.28 22.76 27.30
C LEU A 23 43.88 22.64 27.89
N LEU A 24 43.57 23.34 28.95
CA LEU A 24 42.21 23.39 29.53
C LEU A 24 41.21 24.00 28.57
N MET A 25 41.57 25.08 27.90
CA MET A 25 40.71 25.71 26.92
C MET A 25 40.43 24.77 25.73
N PHE A 26 41.44 24.07 25.25
CA PHE A 26 41.29 23.06 24.20
C PHE A 26 40.38 21.91 24.62
N ALA A 27 40.49 21.42 25.84
CA ALA A 27 39.62 20.38 26.39
C ALA A 27 38.15 20.83 26.45
N VAL A 28 37.88 22.05 26.91
CA VAL A 28 36.53 22.62 26.96
C VAL A 28 35.95 22.76 25.57
N VAL A 29 36.72 23.27 24.61
CA VAL A 29 36.28 23.42 23.21
C VAL A 29 35.95 22.09 22.55
N THR A 30 36.78 21.06 22.78
CA THR A 30 36.54 19.70 22.26
C THR A 30 35.25 19.08 22.84
N VAL A 31 35.05 19.22 24.14
CA VAL A 31 33.80 18.75 24.79
C VAL A 31 32.58 19.50 24.25
N TYR A 32 32.68 20.81 24.09
CA TYR A 32 31.61 21.62 23.55
C TYR A 32 31.23 21.18 22.11
N PHE A 33 32.20 21.00 21.22
CA PHE A 33 31.95 20.52 19.86
C PHE A 33 31.38 19.10 19.84
N PHE A 34 31.83 18.22 20.74
CA PHE A 34 31.27 16.87 20.86
C PHE A 34 29.78 16.91 21.19
N PHE A 35 29.36 17.71 22.17
CA PHE A 35 27.92 17.85 22.49
C PHE A 35 27.13 18.51 21.39
N LEU A 36 27.68 19.48 20.70
CA LEU A 36 27.01 20.15 19.57
C LEU A 36 26.75 19.15 18.42
N THR A 37 27.75 18.37 18.06
CA THR A 37 27.65 17.34 17.01
C THR A 37 26.67 16.24 17.40
N SER A 38 26.78 15.74 18.63
CA SER A 38 25.89 14.69 19.16
C SER A 38 24.41 15.12 19.17
N SER A 39 24.13 16.37 19.57
CA SER A 39 22.74 16.87 19.53
C SER A 39 22.19 16.97 18.11
N HIS A 40 23.00 17.37 17.16
CA HIS A 40 22.60 17.47 15.76
C HIS A 40 22.34 16.09 15.13
N GLU A 41 23.22 15.12 15.40
CA GLU A 41 23.03 13.73 14.98
C GLU A 41 21.74 13.11 15.56
N MET A 42 21.45 13.38 16.82
CA MET A 42 20.24 12.88 17.48
C MET A 42 18.96 13.42 16.86
N VAL A 43 18.93 14.69 16.47
CA VAL A 43 17.80 15.31 15.75
C VAL A 43 17.61 14.67 14.36
N LEU A 44 18.70 14.47 13.61
CA LEU A 44 18.68 13.81 12.32
C LEU A 44 18.22 12.35 12.42
N LEU A 45 18.69 11.62 13.43
CA LEU A 45 18.31 10.24 13.67
C LEU A 45 16.82 10.14 14.00
N ASN A 46 16.34 10.99 14.92
CA ASN A 46 14.91 11.02 15.26
C ASN A 46 14.02 11.35 14.06
N ALA A 47 14.46 12.28 13.20
CA ALA A 47 13.74 12.59 11.96
C ALA A 47 13.68 11.38 11.01
N LYS A 48 14.80 10.64 10.84
CA LYS A 48 14.85 9.42 10.04
C LYS A 48 14.03 8.29 10.62
N VAL A 49 14.05 8.09 11.95
CA VAL A 49 13.21 7.09 12.64
C VAL A 49 11.74 7.38 12.37
N LYS A 50 11.30 8.64 12.59
CA LYS A 50 9.92 9.04 12.32
C LYS A 50 9.51 8.83 10.86
N GLN A 51 10.41 9.12 9.92
CA GLN A 51 10.18 8.86 8.50
C GLN A 51 10.02 7.35 8.22
N THR A 52 10.87 6.53 8.82
CA THR A 52 10.81 5.06 8.69
C THR A 52 9.51 4.51 9.27
N ASP A 53 9.09 4.98 10.44
CA ASP A 53 7.85 4.55 11.08
C ASP A 53 6.63 4.91 10.21
N GLN A 54 6.61 6.09 9.61
CA GLN A 54 5.56 6.48 8.65
C GLN A 54 5.53 5.55 7.43
N LEU A 55 6.69 5.22 6.86
CA LEU A 55 6.79 4.30 5.72
C LEU A 55 6.33 2.88 6.07
N VAL A 56 6.67 2.41 7.27
CA VAL A 56 6.22 1.10 7.79
C VAL A 56 4.70 1.11 7.98
N ALA A 57 4.14 2.17 8.54
CA ALA A 57 2.70 2.30 8.70
C ALA A 57 1.95 2.29 7.36
N ILE A 58 2.43 3.05 6.36
CA ILE A 58 1.86 3.06 5.00
C ILE A 58 1.95 1.66 4.37
N ARG A 59 3.09 0.99 4.49
CA ARG A 59 3.29 -0.36 3.97
C ARG A 59 2.31 -1.36 4.60
N ASN A 60 2.11 -1.30 5.91
CA ASN A 60 1.19 -2.18 6.61
C ASN A 60 -0.26 -1.93 6.18
N ASP A 61 -0.66 -0.68 6.02
CA ASP A 61 -1.99 -0.30 5.52
C ASP A 61 -2.23 -0.83 4.10
N ILE A 62 -1.26 -0.66 3.20
CA ILE A 62 -1.30 -1.21 1.85
C ILE A 62 -1.39 -2.75 1.87
N ASN A 63 -0.59 -3.42 2.69
CA ASN A 63 -0.62 -4.88 2.81
C ASN A 63 -1.98 -5.38 3.30
N ASN A 64 -2.58 -4.73 4.30
CA ASN A 64 -3.91 -5.07 4.80
C ASN A 64 -4.98 -4.91 3.68
N SER A 65 -4.89 -3.84 2.90
CA SER A 65 -5.80 -3.64 1.75
C SER A 65 -5.62 -4.73 0.69
N PHE A 66 -4.38 -5.18 0.41
CA PHE A 66 -4.13 -6.31 -0.47
C PHE A 66 -4.68 -7.64 0.07
N GLU A 67 -4.58 -7.89 1.37
CA GLU A 67 -5.18 -9.08 1.98
C GLU A 67 -6.70 -9.10 1.79
N VAL A 68 -7.36 -7.95 2.01
CA VAL A 68 -8.80 -7.83 1.76
C VAL A 68 -9.12 -8.11 0.29
N ILE A 69 -8.38 -7.52 -0.65
CA ILE A 69 -8.56 -7.77 -2.08
C ILE A 69 -8.42 -9.25 -2.41
N LEU A 70 -7.37 -9.93 -1.91
CA LEU A 70 -7.15 -11.35 -2.16
C LEU A 70 -8.29 -12.21 -1.60
N MET A 71 -8.77 -11.90 -0.39
CA MET A 71 -9.92 -12.57 0.21
C MET A 71 -11.17 -12.39 -0.65
N ARG A 72 -11.46 -11.18 -1.11
CA ARG A 72 -12.61 -10.89 -1.98
C ARG A 72 -12.50 -11.58 -3.34
N MET A 73 -11.31 -11.60 -3.95
CA MET A 73 -11.06 -12.36 -5.17
C MET A 73 -11.26 -13.85 -4.99
N GLN A 74 -10.84 -14.41 -3.87
CA GLN A 74 -11.07 -15.82 -3.54
C GLN A 74 -12.57 -16.09 -3.37
N GLN A 75 -13.31 -15.26 -2.64
CA GLN A 75 -14.77 -15.36 -2.54
C GLN A 75 -15.43 -15.28 -3.92
N LEU A 76 -15.00 -14.32 -4.74
CA LEU A 76 -15.50 -14.15 -6.11
C LEU A 76 -15.27 -15.38 -7.01
N SER A 77 -14.19 -16.14 -6.75
CA SER A 77 -13.91 -17.37 -7.50
C SER A 77 -14.85 -18.54 -7.15
N GLN A 78 -15.51 -18.49 -6.01
CA GLN A 78 -16.44 -19.55 -5.56
C GLN A 78 -17.84 -19.41 -6.16
N TYR A 79 -18.19 -18.24 -6.69
CA TYR A 79 -19.47 -18.02 -7.33
C TYR A 79 -19.51 -18.69 -8.71
N SER A 80 -20.29 -19.75 -8.81
CA SER A 80 -20.46 -20.55 -10.03
C SER A 80 -21.86 -20.47 -10.61
N LYS A 81 -22.87 -20.19 -9.79
CA LYS A 81 -24.27 -20.15 -10.19
C LYS A 81 -24.67 -18.76 -10.72
N MET A 82 -25.67 -18.73 -11.59
CA MET A 82 -26.13 -17.52 -12.27
C MET A 82 -27.55 -17.19 -11.86
N ASN A 83 -27.75 -16.83 -10.59
CA ASN A 83 -29.02 -16.23 -10.16
C ASN A 83 -28.83 -14.73 -9.89
N SER A 84 -29.94 -14.00 -9.82
CA SER A 84 -29.95 -12.55 -9.61
C SER A 84 -29.32 -12.15 -8.28
N GLU A 85 -29.43 -12.97 -7.26
CA GLU A 85 -28.85 -12.74 -5.93
C GLU A 85 -27.32 -12.89 -5.95
N GLU A 86 -26.82 -13.93 -6.62
CA GLU A 86 -25.38 -14.12 -6.78
C GLU A 86 -24.73 -13.01 -7.61
N LEU A 87 -25.42 -12.51 -8.65
CA LEU A 87 -24.93 -11.38 -9.43
C LEU A 87 -24.77 -10.12 -8.57
N ASN A 88 -25.75 -9.87 -7.68
CA ASN A 88 -25.67 -8.73 -6.75
C ASN A 88 -24.50 -8.86 -5.77
N ASN A 89 -24.30 -10.07 -5.23
CA ASN A 89 -23.17 -10.35 -4.34
C ASN A 89 -21.81 -10.22 -5.07
N GLN A 90 -21.74 -10.67 -6.32
CA GLN A 90 -20.53 -10.50 -7.15
C GLN A 90 -20.20 -9.03 -7.39
N ASN A 91 -21.21 -8.20 -7.72
CA ASN A 91 -21.02 -6.77 -7.90
C ASN A 91 -20.55 -6.09 -6.62
N THR A 92 -21.07 -6.48 -5.47
CA THR A 92 -20.61 -5.97 -4.17
C THR A 92 -19.13 -6.31 -3.94
N LEU A 93 -18.73 -7.56 -4.21
CA LEU A 93 -17.33 -7.98 -4.06
C LEU A 93 -16.39 -7.26 -5.03
N LEU A 94 -16.82 -7.02 -6.27
CA LEU A 94 -16.06 -6.27 -7.25
C LEU A 94 -15.88 -4.80 -6.84
N ASN A 95 -16.93 -4.18 -6.31
CA ASN A 95 -16.86 -2.82 -5.78
C ASN A 95 -15.90 -2.74 -4.59
N ASP A 96 -15.97 -3.69 -3.65
CA ASP A 96 -15.03 -3.77 -2.51
C ASP A 96 -13.57 -3.89 -3.00
N ILE A 97 -13.33 -4.69 -4.04
CA ILE A 97 -11.99 -4.84 -4.64
C ILE A 97 -11.52 -3.52 -5.26
N GLN A 98 -12.40 -2.83 -6.01
CA GLN A 98 -12.07 -1.56 -6.65
C GLN A 98 -11.82 -0.46 -5.62
N GLU A 99 -12.63 -0.37 -4.56
CA GLU A 99 -12.48 0.60 -3.49
C GLU A 99 -11.15 0.42 -2.74
N ASN A 100 -10.84 -0.82 -2.33
CA ASN A 100 -9.56 -1.12 -1.68
C ASN A 100 -8.36 -0.86 -2.62
N ASN A 101 -8.52 -1.15 -3.91
CA ASN A 101 -7.47 -0.88 -4.88
C ASN A 101 -7.25 0.63 -5.09
N GLN A 102 -8.31 1.43 -5.11
CA GLN A 102 -8.23 2.89 -5.17
C GLN A 102 -7.58 3.45 -3.89
N HIS A 103 -7.95 2.94 -2.72
CA HIS A 103 -7.31 3.32 -1.45
C HIS A 103 -5.78 3.10 -1.48
N ILE A 104 -5.33 1.96 -2.05
CA ILE A 104 -3.90 1.69 -2.24
C ILE A 104 -3.26 2.75 -3.15
N LEU A 105 -3.88 3.08 -4.29
CA LEU A 105 -3.36 4.08 -5.21
C LEU A 105 -3.27 5.47 -4.58
N ASP A 106 -4.28 5.87 -3.81
CA ASP A 106 -4.32 7.16 -3.12
C ASP A 106 -3.20 7.24 -2.06
N LYS A 107 -2.98 6.16 -1.31
CA LYS A 107 -1.86 6.07 -0.34
C LYS A 107 -0.48 6.14 -1.03
N LEU A 108 -0.35 5.50 -2.19
CA LEU A 108 0.89 5.55 -2.97
C LEU A 108 1.15 6.95 -3.56
N GLN A 109 0.11 7.66 -3.99
CA GLN A 109 0.21 9.00 -4.55
C GLN A 109 0.45 10.07 -3.48
N SER A 110 -0.17 9.94 -2.32
CA SER A 110 -0.04 10.87 -1.20
C SER A 110 1.29 10.74 -0.45
N ASN A 111 2.09 9.71 -0.76
CA ASN A 111 3.35 9.50 -0.09
C ASN A 111 4.41 10.51 -0.57
N PRO A 112 4.98 11.33 0.34
CA PRO A 112 6.01 12.31 0.00
C PRO A 112 7.37 11.68 -0.36
N TYR A 113 7.53 10.36 -0.13
CA TYR A 113 8.79 9.64 -0.33
C TYR A 113 8.67 8.62 -1.46
N PRO A 114 9.07 8.96 -2.71
CA PRO A 114 9.03 8.03 -3.83
C PRO A 114 10.11 6.96 -3.67
N LEU A 115 9.74 5.82 -3.12
CA LEU A 115 10.60 4.65 -3.01
C LEU A 115 10.36 3.71 -4.19
N LYS A 116 11.45 3.20 -4.79
CA LYS A 116 11.39 2.17 -5.84
C LYS A 116 10.58 0.93 -5.41
N SER A 117 10.53 0.65 -4.10
CA SER A 117 9.71 -0.43 -3.54
C SER A 117 8.20 -0.24 -3.77
N PHE A 118 7.72 0.99 -3.90
CA PHE A 118 6.32 1.28 -4.16
C PHE A 118 5.91 1.09 -5.63
N ASP A 119 6.86 1.06 -6.57
CA ASP A 119 6.59 0.76 -7.97
C ASP A 119 5.99 -0.64 -8.16
N LEU A 120 6.41 -1.61 -7.33
CA LEU A 120 5.83 -2.94 -7.34
C LEU A 120 4.35 -2.92 -6.94
N TYR A 121 4.02 -2.21 -5.87
CA TYR A 121 2.63 -2.06 -5.41
C TYR A 121 1.76 -1.38 -6.46
N LYS A 122 2.27 -0.34 -7.12
CA LYS A 122 1.55 0.34 -8.21
C LYS A 122 1.28 -0.60 -9.39
N LYS A 123 2.27 -1.39 -9.81
CA LYS A 123 2.08 -2.41 -10.86
C LYS A 123 1.06 -3.45 -10.45
N LEU A 124 1.13 -3.95 -9.21
CA LEU A 124 0.18 -4.94 -8.69
C LEU A 124 -1.23 -4.39 -8.65
N SER A 125 -1.42 -3.15 -8.18
CA SER A 125 -2.70 -2.45 -8.17
C SER A 125 -3.30 -2.32 -9.59
N ASN A 126 -2.49 -1.97 -10.58
CA ASN A 126 -2.95 -1.90 -11.98
C ASN A 126 -3.38 -3.29 -12.52
N HIS A 127 -2.66 -4.36 -12.18
CA HIS A 127 -3.06 -5.71 -12.56
C HIS A 127 -4.35 -6.14 -11.89
N ILE A 128 -4.56 -5.79 -10.61
CA ILE A 128 -5.81 -6.06 -9.90
C ILE A 128 -6.97 -5.37 -10.58
N ALA A 129 -6.83 -4.08 -10.95
CA ALA A 129 -7.86 -3.35 -11.68
C ALA A 129 -8.21 -4.04 -13.01
N THR A 130 -7.21 -4.50 -13.75
CA THR A 130 -7.41 -5.23 -15.01
C THR A 130 -8.16 -6.55 -14.78
N ILE A 131 -7.76 -7.33 -13.77
CA ILE A 131 -8.42 -8.60 -13.44
C ILE A 131 -9.87 -8.37 -12.99
N ALA A 132 -10.13 -7.35 -12.16
CA ALA A 132 -11.48 -7.00 -11.74
C ALA A 132 -12.38 -6.65 -12.93
N ASN A 133 -11.89 -5.83 -13.86
CA ASN A 133 -12.64 -5.46 -15.06
C ASN A 133 -12.92 -6.67 -15.99
N VAL A 134 -11.96 -7.57 -16.15
CA VAL A 134 -12.16 -8.81 -16.93
C VAL A 134 -13.18 -9.72 -16.25
N LYS A 135 -13.15 -9.83 -14.93
CA LYS A 135 -14.14 -10.60 -14.16
C LYS A 135 -15.54 -10.02 -14.30
N ASP A 136 -15.70 -8.72 -14.17
CA ASP A 136 -16.96 -8.02 -14.35
C ASP A 136 -17.54 -8.26 -15.76
N SER A 137 -16.74 -8.09 -16.80
CA SER A 137 -17.14 -8.37 -18.17
C SER A 137 -17.54 -9.83 -18.39
N LEU A 138 -16.82 -10.76 -17.78
CA LEU A 138 -17.13 -12.18 -17.84
C LEU A 138 -18.48 -12.50 -17.19
N PHE A 139 -18.76 -11.94 -16.01
CA PHE A 139 -20.03 -12.15 -15.33
C PHE A 139 -21.19 -11.56 -16.09
N THR A 140 -21.07 -10.34 -16.57
CA THR A 140 -22.08 -9.67 -17.38
C THR A 140 -22.40 -10.48 -18.65
N THR A 141 -21.36 -10.94 -19.36
CA THR A 141 -21.52 -11.76 -20.57
C THR A 141 -22.20 -13.09 -20.27
N ARG A 142 -21.81 -13.77 -19.21
CA ARG A 142 -22.46 -15.03 -18.79
C ARG A 142 -23.92 -14.83 -18.42
N PHE A 143 -24.24 -13.78 -17.70
CA PHE A 143 -25.63 -13.45 -17.36
C PHE A 143 -26.48 -13.19 -18.60
N GLN A 144 -25.94 -12.45 -19.58
CA GLN A 144 -26.61 -12.23 -20.86
C GLN A 144 -26.87 -13.53 -21.63
N ILE A 145 -25.88 -14.43 -21.68
CA ILE A 145 -26.01 -15.74 -22.32
C ILE A 145 -27.11 -16.55 -21.66
N GLU A 146 -27.19 -16.62 -20.34
CA GLU A 146 -28.18 -17.40 -19.61
C GLU A 146 -29.60 -16.78 -19.77
N SER A 147 -29.71 -15.46 -19.78
CA SER A 147 -30.96 -14.74 -20.08
C SER A 147 -31.47 -15.04 -21.49
N LEU A 148 -30.58 -14.98 -22.48
CA LEU A 148 -30.95 -15.31 -23.87
C LEU A 148 -31.37 -16.78 -24.02
N ARG A 149 -30.69 -17.69 -23.32
CA ARG A 149 -31.02 -19.11 -23.29
C ARG A 149 -32.42 -19.36 -22.71
N SER A 150 -32.73 -18.71 -21.60
CA SER A 150 -34.07 -18.79 -20.99
C SER A 150 -35.16 -18.23 -21.90
N GLN A 151 -34.89 -17.10 -22.59
CA GLN A 151 -35.81 -16.54 -23.56
C GLN A 151 -36.04 -17.48 -24.75
N LEU A 152 -34.97 -18.11 -25.25
CA LEU A 152 -35.05 -19.09 -26.33
C LEU A 152 -35.87 -20.32 -25.93
N GLU A 153 -35.66 -20.84 -24.75
CA GLU A 153 -36.46 -21.97 -24.19
C GLU A 153 -37.93 -21.60 -24.08
N SER A 154 -38.24 -20.40 -23.58
CA SER A 154 -39.62 -19.91 -23.47
C SER A 154 -40.28 -19.77 -24.86
N CYS A 155 -39.58 -19.19 -25.81
CA CYS A 155 -40.06 -19.08 -27.19
C CYS A 155 -40.32 -20.47 -27.82
N ASN A 156 -39.40 -21.41 -27.59
CA ASN A 156 -39.55 -22.78 -28.11
C ASN A 156 -40.75 -23.52 -27.48
N LYS A 157 -40.99 -23.34 -26.16
CA LYS A 157 -42.20 -23.87 -25.48
C LYS A 157 -43.50 -23.28 -26.08
N ILE A 158 -43.52 -21.97 -26.30
CA ILE A 158 -44.68 -21.30 -26.90
C ILE A 158 -44.93 -21.81 -28.32
N ASN A 159 -43.90 -21.94 -29.15
CA ASN A 159 -44.01 -22.45 -30.51
C ASN A 159 -44.50 -23.91 -30.54
N LYS A 160 -43.99 -24.78 -29.66
CA LYS A 160 -44.49 -26.15 -29.57
C LYS A 160 -45.96 -26.20 -29.13
N ALA A 161 -46.36 -25.37 -28.17
CA ALA A 161 -47.74 -25.29 -27.72
C ALA A 161 -48.68 -24.76 -28.82
N ALA A 162 -48.23 -23.79 -29.61
CA ALA A 162 -48.98 -23.29 -30.75
C ALA A 162 -49.14 -24.36 -31.86
N ALA A 163 -48.05 -25.06 -32.19
CA ALA A 163 -48.06 -26.13 -33.18
C ALA A 163 -48.98 -27.30 -32.74
N SER A 164 -48.98 -27.71 -31.48
CA SER A 164 -49.86 -28.75 -30.97
C SER A 164 -51.36 -28.34 -31.02
N LYS A 165 -51.65 -27.08 -30.71
CA LYS A 165 -53.04 -26.56 -30.83
C LYS A 165 -53.51 -26.51 -32.26
N LEU A 166 -52.64 -26.19 -33.22
CA LEU A 166 -52.98 -26.18 -34.64
C LEU A 166 -53.19 -27.61 -35.14
N SER A 167 -52.31 -28.55 -34.87
CA SER A 167 -52.47 -29.97 -35.28
C SER A 167 -53.70 -30.64 -34.69
N GLY A 168 -54.05 -30.33 -33.43
CA GLY A 168 -55.29 -30.84 -32.80
C GLY A 168 -56.60 -30.30 -33.46
N ARG A 169 -56.56 -29.09 -34.05
CA ARG A 169 -57.69 -28.55 -34.78
C ARG A 169 -57.93 -29.20 -36.17
N PHE A 170 -56.86 -29.61 -36.83
CA PHE A 170 -56.92 -30.27 -38.13
C PHE A 170 -57.23 -31.76 -38.08
N SER A 171 -57.15 -32.38 -36.90
CA SER A 171 -57.46 -33.80 -36.75
C SER A 171 -58.96 -34.07 -36.46
N HIS A 172 -59.84 -33.05 -36.40
CA HIS A 172 -61.27 -33.12 -36.17
C HIS A 172 -62.10 -32.88 -37.40
N TYR A 173 -61.47 -32.82 -38.55
CA TYR A 173 -62.15 -32.80 -39.87
C TYR A 173 -61.72 -33.99 -40.70
#